data_5bcf3161dea456345fc6044f3d5a86ff
#
_entry.id   5bcf3161dea456345fc6044f3d5a86ff
#
_cell.length_a   1.000
_cell.length_b   1.000
_cell.length_c   1.000
_cell.angle_alpha   90.00
_cell.angle_beta   90.00
_cell.angle_gamma   90.00
#
_symmetry.space_group_name_H-M   'P 1'
#
loop_
_entity.id
_entity.type
_entity.pdbx_description
1 polymer ?
#
loop_
_entity_poly.entity_id
_entity_poly.type
_entity_poly.pdbx_seq_one_letter_code
_entity_poly.pdbx_strand_id
1 'polypeptide(L)'
;MRIDAIIPARGGSKAIPGKNVVGFLGHPLISWTIDCARRCGAVEKVWVSTDDQTIANVARQYGALVIDRPISISGDTASSESALIHAATIISEANSDAPSHFLFLQPTSPLRETCELERAVETLKSGRLDSLFSAAPAEDFCLWNRCAGELTSLNFDYLNRGRRQDRPDDDVWIETGSFYLTAVDGLVRTGNRLHGKIGMQPVEPWKVFEIDSPAGLDLCSAVFSAKLANIVPPPTKQL
;
A
#
# COMPACT_ATOMS: atom_id res chain seq x y z
N MET A 1 2.84 14.46 -16.17
CA MET A 1 2.50 13.17 -15.56
C MET A 1 1.41 13.43 -14.55
N ARG A 2 0.25 12.87 -14.80
CA ARG A 2 -0.91 12.95 -13.90
C ARG A 2 -0.99 11.68 -13.07
N ILE A 3 -1.18 11.82 -11.75
CA ILE A 3 -1.24 10.70 -10.79
C ILE A 3 -2.54 10.80 -10.02
N ASP A 4 -3.32 9.72 -10.03
CA ASP A 4 -4.46 9.55 -9.14
C ASP A 4 -4.13 8.46 -8.10
N ALA A 5 -4.53 8.65 -6.85
CA ALA A 5 -4.40 7.63 -5.83
C ALA A 5 -5.60 6.66 -5.88
N ILE A 6 -5.32 5.36 -5.84
CA ILE A 6 -6.32 4.30 -5.78
C ILE A 6 -6.16 3.53 -4.48
N ILE A 7 -7.24 3.42 -3.72
CA ILE A 7 -7.30 2.73 -2.42
C ILE A 7 -8.34 1.62 -2.50
N PRO A 8 -7.97 0.39 -2.84
CA PRO A 8 -8.89 -0.75 -2.82
C PRO A 8 -9.22 -1.13 -1.36
N ALA A 9 -10.50 -1.17 -1.04
CA ALA A 9 -10.99 -1.48 0.30
C ALA A 9 -12.28 -2.30 0.23
N ARG A 10 -12.19 -3.64 0.30
CA ARG A 10 -13.36 -4.51 0.30
C ARG A 10 -14.03 -4.61 1.67
N GLY A 11 -15.33 -4.89 1.71
CA GLY A 11 -16.10 -5.08 2.95
C GLY A 11 -15.77 -6.37 3.69
N GLY A 12 -15.51 -7.46 2.94
CA GLY A 12 -15.37 -8.82 3.45
C GLY A 12 -14.01 -9.13 4.09
N SER A 13 -13.64 -8.50 5.20
CA SER A 13 -12.42 -8.87 5.95
C SER A 13 -12.72 -9.95 6.98
N LYS A 14 -11.99 -11.09 6.93
CA LYS A 14 -12.18 -12.25 7.83
C LYS A 14 -11.52 -12.08 9.19
N ALA A 15 -10.30 -11.55 9.22
CA ALA A 15 -9.49 -11.47 10.46
C ALA A 15 -9.99 -10.36 11.39
N ILE A 16 -10.43 -9.24 10.84
CA ILE A 16 -11.03 -8.12 11.58
C ILE A 16 -12.30 -7.71 10.83
N PRO A 17 -13.50 -7.96 11.37
CA PRO A 17 -14.74 -7.51 10.75
C PRO A 17 -14.74 -5.99 10.53
N GLY A 18 -15.07 -5.54 9.32
CA GLY A 18 -15.04 -4.12 8.98
C GLY A 18 -13.64 -3.47 9.06
N LYS A 19 -12.57 -4.23 8.85
CA LYS A 19 -11.17 -3.80 9.01
C LYS A 19 -10.88 -2.40 8.48
N ASN A 20 -11.35 -2.07 7.29
CA ASN A 20 -11.07 -0.78 6.67
C ASN A 20 -11.71 0.42 7.40
N VAL A 21 -12.76 0.19 8.19
CA VAL A 21 -13.44 1.21 8.99
C VAL A 21 -13.29 1.01 10.50
N VAL A 22 -12.49 0.02 10.93
CA VAL A 22 -12.18 -0.15 12.35
C VAL A 22 -11.52 1.12 12.90
N GLY A 23 -11.77 1.40 14.18
CA GLY A 23 -11.16 2.54 14.84
C GLY A 23 -9.63 2.37 14.95
N PHE A 24 -8.89 3.31 14.39
CA PHE A 24 -7.44 3.42 14.53
C PHE A 24 -7.11 4.84 15.02
N LEU A 25 -6.62 4.96 16.25
CA LEU A 25 -6.28 6.25 16.88
C LEU A 25 -7.39 7.30 16.75
N GLY A 26 -8.64 6.90 17.05
CA GLY A 26 -9.81 7.80 17.07
C GLY A 26 -10.49 8.03 15.73
N HIS A 27 -9.98 7.51 14.63
CA HIS A 27 -10.53 7.66 13.27
C HIS A 27 -10.68 6.30 12.58
N PRO A 28 -11.57 6.16 11.55
CA PRO A 28 -11.61 4.96 10.72
C PRO A 28 -10.26 4.70 10.05
N LEU A 29 -9.79 3.46 10.03
CA LEU A 29 -8.47 3.11 9.49
C LEU A 29 -8.21 3.67 8.09
N ILE A 30 -9.15 3.51 7.17
CA ILE A 30 -9.02 3.98 5.79
C ILE A 30 -8.83 5.50 5.69
N SER A 31 -9.35 6.26 6.64
CA SER A 31 -9.26 7.73 6.61
C SER A 31 -7.83 8.25 6.70
N TRP A 32 -6.95 7.53 7.38
CA TRP A 32 -5.52 7.85 7.46
C TRP A 32 -4.84 7.74 6.09
N THR A 33 -5.19 6.72 5.33
CA THR A 33 -4.67 6.54 3.97
C THR A 33 -5.23 7.58 3.00
N ILE A 34 -6.53 7.90 3.10
CA ILE A 34 -7.16 8.93 2.28
C ILE A 34 -6.51 10.30 2.56
N ASP A 35 -6.36 10.67 3.82
CA ASP A 35 -5.80 11.98 4.20
C ASP A 35 -4.32 12.09 3.78
N CYS A 36 -3.53 11.02 3.97
CA CYS A 36 -2.15 10.97 3.52
C CYS A 36 -2.05 11.18 1.99
N ALA A 37 -2.89 10.52 1.19
CA ALA A 37 -2.92 10.66 -0.26
C ALA A 37 -3.35 12.08 -0.69
N ARG A 38 -4.35 12.66 -0.02
CA ARG A 38 -4.87 14.00 -0.33
C ARG A 38 -3.87 15.11 0.00
N ARG A 39 -3.01 14.91 0.99
CA ARG A 39 -1.94 15.85 1.35
C ARG A 39 -0.74 15.78 0.40
N CYS A 40 -0.60 14.73 -0.39
CA CYS A 40 0.47 14.59 -1.37
C CYS A 40 0.21 15.51 -2.56
N GLY A 41 1.02 16.55 -2.71
CA GLY A 41 0.86 17.56 -3.78
C GLY A 41 1.00 17.02 -5.20
N ALA A 42 1.51 15.79 -5.35
CA ALA A 42 1.63 15.13 -6.65
C ALA A 42 0.37 14.35 -7.07
N VAL A 43 -0.59 14.15 -6.16
CA VAL A 43 -1.83 13.41 -6.38
C VAL A 43 -2.95 14.38 -6.75
N GLU A 44 -3.63 14.14 -7.87
CA GLU A 44 -4.76 14.99 -8.29
C GLU A 44 -6.08 14.56 -7.67
N LYS A 45 -6.38 13.25 -7.70
CA LYS A 45 -7.62 12.70 -7.15
C LYS A 45 -7.32 11.46 -6.32
N VAL A 46 -8.15 11.27 -5.29
CA VAL A 46 -8.10 10.07 -4.43
C VAL A 46 -9.40 9.30 -4.64
N TRP A 47 -9.25 8.04 -5.03
CA TRP A 47 -10.34 7.12 -5.30
C TRP A 47 -10.30 5.95 -4.32
N VAL A 48 -11.46 5.60 -3.78
CA VAL A 48 -11.65 4.37 -3.01
C VAL A 48 -12.49 3.40 -3.84
N SER A 49 -11.92 2.24 -4.15
CA SER A 49 -12.62 1.16 -4.85
C SER A 49 -13.17 0.18 -3.81
N THR A 50 -14.50 0.11 -3.67
CA THR A 50 -15.15 -0.71 -2.64
C THR A 50 -16.48 -1.29 -3.11
N ASP A 51 -16.85 -2.44 -2.55
CA ASP A 51 -18.14 -3.11 -2.65
C ASP A 51 -19.04 -2.85 -1.42
N ASP A 52 -18.54 -2.10 -0.44
CA ASP A 52 -19.19 -1.88 0.86
C ASP A 52 -19.66 -0.43 1.03
N GLN A 53 -20.95 -0.26 1.32
CA GLN A 53 -21.55 1.07 1.48
C GLN A 53 -21.03 1.84 2.69
N THR A 54 -20.64 1.15 3.77
CA THR A 54 -20.06 1.79 4.96
C THR A 54 -18.71 2.38 4.64
N ILE A 55 -17.87 1.62 3.94
CA ILE A 55 -16.56 2.10 3.46
C ILE A 55 -16.75 3.27 2.49
N ALA A 56 -17.69 3.16 1.55
CA ALA A 56 -18.00 4.23 0.59
C ALA A 56 -18.42 5.53 1.29
N ASN A 57 -19.26 5.44 2.31
CA ASN A 57 -19.71 6.61 3.09
C ASN A 57 -18.55 7.26 3.86
N VAL A 58 -17.69 6.46 4.50
CA VAL A 58 -16.48 6.97 5.17
C VAL A 58 -15.55 7.62 4.15
N ALA A 59 -15.32 6.99 3.01
CA ALA A 59 -14.46 7.53 1.96
C ALA A 59 -14.91 8.93 1.51
N ARG A 60 -16.19 9.11 1.23
CA ARG A 60 -16.77 10.42 0.86
C ARG A 60 -16.62 11.46 1.98
N GLN A 61 -16.86 11.06 3.24
CA GLN A 61 -16.71 11.96 4.39
C GLN A 61 -15.28 12.51 4.52
N TYR A 62 -14.28 11.74 4.12
CA TYR A 62 -12.87 12.15 4.15
C TYR A 62 -12.35 12.68 2.80
N GLY A 63 -13.27 12.93 1.83
CA GLY A 63 -12.98 13.63 0.58
C GLY A 63 -12.40 12.77 -0.53
N ALA A 64 -12.59 11.45 -0.48
CA ALA A 64 -12.27 10.58 -1.59
C ALA A 64 -13.49 10.40 -2.52
N LEU A 65 -13.21 10.22 -3.79
CA LEU A 65 -14.17 9.73 -4.78
C LEU A 65 -14.34 8.21 -4.62
N VAL A 66 -15.51 7.70 -4.96
CA VAL A 66 -15.81 6.26 -4.80
C VAL A 66 -16.02 5.61 -6.16
N ILE A 67 -15.41 4.45 -6.32
CA ILE A 67 -15.68 3.52 -7.42
C ILE A 67 -16.41 2.32 -6.84
N ASP A 68 -17.64 2.11 -7.28
CA ASP A 68 -18.44 0.95 -6.89
C ASP A 68 -17.84 -0.30 -7.55
N ARG A 69 -17.23 -1.16 -6.72
CA ARG A 69 -16.54 -2.35 -7.19
C ARG A 69 -17.50 -3.53 -7.32
N PRO A 70 -17.56 -4.21 -8.48
CA PRO A 70 -18.39 -5.40 -8.66
C PRO A 70 -18.05 -6.51 -7.67
N ILE A 71 -19.07 -7.24 -7.20
CA ILE A 71 -18.92 -8.38 -6.27
C ILE A 71 -18.00 -9.45 -6.86
N SER A 72 -18.02 -9.65 -8.18
CA SER A 72 -17.18 -10.62 -8.89
C SER A 72 -15.66 -10.42 -8.69
N ILE A 73 -15.24 -9.20 -8.38
CA ILE A 73 -13.84 -8.84 -8.10
C ILE A 73 -13.64 -8.33 -6.66
N SER A 74 -14.55 -8.68 -5.75
CA SER A 74 -14.51 -8.29 -4.32
C SER A 74 -14.38 -9.49 -3.37
N GLY A 75 -14.38 -10.72 -3.91
CA GLY A 75 -14.24 -11.95 -3.13
C GLY A 75 -12.84 -12.14 -2.52
N ASP A 76 -12.70 -13.21 -1.72
CA ASP A 76 -11.46 -13.51 -1.00
C ASP A 76 -10.26 -13.81 -1.92
N THR A 77 -10.52 -14.30 -3.11
CA THR A 77 -9.51 -14.63 -4.13
C THR A 77 -9.24 -13.49 -5.12
N ALA A 78 -9.97 -12.37 -4.98
CA ALA A 78 -9.78 -11.22 -5.86
C ALA A 78 -8.42 -10.55 -5.58
N SER A 79 -7.64 -10.35 -6.62
CA SER A 79 -6.36 -9.64 -6.53
C SER A 79 -6.55 -8.13 -6.41
N SER A 80 -5.54 -7.43 -5.88
CA SER A 80 -5.52 -5.97 -5.90
C SER A 80 -5.46 -5.44 -7.33
N GLU A 81 -4.80 -6.14 -8.24
CA GLU A 81 -4.70 -5.80 -9.64
C GLU A 81 -6.06 -5.74 -10.32
N SER A 82 -6.97 -6.67 -10.02
CA SER A 82 -8.34 -6.64 -10.58
C SER A 82 -9.09 -5.36 -10.19
N ALA A 83 -8.90 -4.88 -8.96
CA ALA A 83 -9.48 -3.62 -8.50
C ALA A 83 -8.83 -2.39 -9.17
N LEU A 84 -7.51 -2.42 -9.38
CA LEU A 84 -6.77 -1.34 -10.05
C LEU A 84 -7.15 -1.25 -11.54
N ILE A 85 -7.26 -2.38 -12.24
CA ILE A 85 -7.64 -2.43 -13.65
C ILE A 85 -9.09 -1.97 -13.82
N HIS A 86 -10.00 -2.41 -12.94
CA HIS A 86 -11.37 -1.91 -12.93
C HIS A 86 -11.43 -0.40 -12.72
N ALA A 87 -10.64 0.13 -11.78
CA ALA A 87 -10.54 1.58 -11.57
C ALA A 87 -10.02 2.30 -12.82
N ALA A 88 -9.02 1.76 -13.52
CA ALA A 88 -8.50 2.33 -14.76
C ALA A 88 -9.59 2.42 -15.84
N THR A 89 -10.40 1.37 -16.00
CA THR A 89 -11.53 1.34 -16.93
C THR A 89 -12.56 2.44 -16.60
N ILE A 90 -13.05 2.47 -15.36
CA ILE A 90 -14.08 3.43 -14.92
C ILE A 90 -13.58 4.89 -15.07
N ILE A 91 -12.34 5.16 -14.68
CA ILE A 91 -11.79 6.52 -14.75
C ILE A 91 -11.58 6.95 -16.20
N SER A 92 -11.13 6.06 -17.09
CA SER A 92 -10.93 6.37 -18.51
C SER A 92 -12.25 6.60 -19.26
N GLU A 93 -13.30 5.85 -18.94
CA GLU A 93 -14.63 6.03 -19.49
C GLU A 93 -15.28 7.36 -19.07
N ALA A 94 -15.02 7.79 -17.83
CA ALA A 94 -15.61 9.01 -17.27
C ALA A 94 -14.86 10.29 -17.67
N ASN A 95 -13.60 10.21 -18.12
CA ASN A 95 -12.76 11.37 -18.38
C ASN A 95 -11.85 11.15 -19.59
N SER A 96 -11.88 12.11 -20.54
CA SER A 96 -10.91 12.16 -21.64
C SER A 96 -9.46 12.42 -21.21
N ASP A 97 -9.28 12.89 -19.97
CA ASP A 97 -7.97 13.19 -19.36
C ASP A 97 -7.72 12.20 -18.19
N ALA A 98 -7.53 10.92 -18.55
CA ALA A 98 -7.24 9.86 -17.59
C ALA A 98 -5.81 9.99 -17.03
N PRO A 99 -5.56 9.54 -15.77
CA PRO A 99 -4.22 9.57 -15.18
C PRO A 99 -3.27 8.63 -15.92
N SER A 100 -2.03 9.07 -16.08
CA SER A 100 -0.96 8.23 -16.65
C SER A 100 -0.40 7.21 -15.67
N HIS A 101 -0.53 7.48 -14.36
CA HIS A 101 -0.02 6.62 -13.30
C HIS A 101 -1.03 6.52 -12.16
N PHE A 102 -1.04 5.37 -11.48
CA PHE A 102 -1.70 5.18 -10.21
C PHE A 102 -0.70 5.14 -9.07
N LEU A 103 -1.05 5.83 -7.98
CA LEU A 103 -0.49 5.62 -6.66
C LEU A 103 -1.45 4.66 -5.92
N PHE A 104 -1.12 3.38 -5.92
CA PHE A 104 -1.88 2.38 -5.17
C PHE A 104 -1.46 2.39 -3.71
N LEU A 105 -2.43 2.48 -2.80
CA LEU A 105 -2.23 2.56 -1.35
C LEU A 105 -3.06 1.50 -0.63
N GLN A 106 -2.46 0.79 0.31
CA GLN A 106 -3.18 -0.17 1.15
C GLN A 106 -3.61 0.50 2.48
N PRO A 107 -4.90 0.41 2.85
CA PRO A 107 -5.37 0.92 4.15
C PRO A 107 -4.74 0.22 5.35
N THR A 108 -4.35 -1.04 5.18
CA THR A 108 -3.75 -1.89 6.22
C THR A 108 -2.34 -1.47 6.64
N SER A 109 -1.69 -0.58 5.89
CA SER A 109 -0.35 -0.08 6.18
C SER A 109 -0.41 1.41 6.58
N PRO A 110 -0.90 1.74 7.79
CA PRO A 110 -1.09 3.14 8.23
C PRO A 110 0.20 3.85 8.60
N LEU A 111 1.31 3.14 8.75
CA LEU A 111 2.61 3.69 9.17
C LEU A 111 3.30 4.42 8.01
N ARG A 112 2.65 5.45 7.46
CA ARG A 112 3.05 6.16 6.25
C ARG A 112 3.05 7.67 6.47
N GLU A 113 4.01 8.33 5.82
CA GLU A 113 4.11 9.78 5.76
C GLU A 113 3.89 10.30 4.34
N THR A 114 3.27 11.48 4.21
CA THR A 114 3.03 12.11 2.89
C THR A 114 4.34 12.38 2.14
N CYS A 115 5.39 12.79 2.83
CA CYS A 115 6.70 13.06 2.20
C CYS A 115 7.34 11.82 1.55
N GLU A 116 6.96 10.60 1.98
CA GLU A 116 7.43 9.36 1.33
C GLU A 116 6.77 9.16 -0.02
N LEU A 117 5.49 9.51 -0.13
CA LEU A 117 4.76 9.48 -1.41
C LEU A 117 5.34 10.49 -2.40
N GLU A 118 5.68 11.70 -1.92
CA GLU A 118 6.31 12.73 -2.74
C GLU A 118 7.68 12.29 -3.25
N ARG A 119 8.53 11.75 -2.35
CA ARG A 119 9.84 11.19 -2.73
C ARG A 119 9.71 10.03 -3.72
N ALA A 120 8.70 9.17 -3.56
CA ALA A 120 8.46 8.06 -4.48
C ALA A 120 8.13 8.56 -5.90
N VAL A 121 7.34 9.64 -6.00
CA VAL A 121 7.04 10.27 -7.29
C VAL A 121 8.28 10.88 -7.93
N GLU A 122 9.15 11.51 -7.15
CA GLU A 122 10.43 12.04 -7.63
C GLU A 122 11.37 10.93 -8.09
N THR A 123 11.47 9.84 -7.31
CA THR A 123 12.27 8.65 -7.65
C THR A 123 11.77 8.02 -8.96
N LEU A 124 10.47 7.87 -9.13
CA LEU A 124 9.88 7.34 -10.36
C LEU A 124 10.23 8.21 -11.57
N LYS A 125 10.07 9.53 -11.45
CA LYS A 125 10.36 10.49 -12.53
C LYS A 125 11.85 10.52 -12.90
N SER A 126 12.72 10.71 -11.91
CA SER A 126 14.18 10.82 -12.13
C SER A 126 14.80 9.51 -12.63
N GLY A 127 14.32 8.38 -12.12
CA GLY A 127 14.74 7.05 -12.52
C GLY A 127 14.19 6.61 -13.88
N ARG A 128 13.21 7.35 -14.44
CA ARG A 128 12.44 6.95 -15.64
C ARG A 128 11.92 5.51 -15.47
N LEU A 129 11.24 5.28 -14.35
CA LEU A 129 10.73 3.97 -13.97
C LEU A 129 9.30 3.79 -14.48
N ASP A 130 8.92 2.54 -14.80
CA ASP A 130 7.56 2.18 -15.18
C ASP A 130 6.71 1.84 -13.95
N SER A 131 7.35 1.33 -12.91
CA SER A 131 6.72 1.02 -11.64
C SER A 131 7.69 1.14 -10.46
N LEU A 132 7.13 1.29 -9.25
CA LEU A 132 7.91 1.45 -8.03
C LEU A 132 7.10 0.93 -6.84
N PHE A 133 7.77 0.38 -5.83
CA PHE A 133 7.16 -0.07 -4.58
C PHE A 133 7.91 0.48 -3.35
N SER A 134 7.22 0.53 -2.20
CA SER A 134 7.84 0.86 -0.92
C SER A 134 8.56 -0.34 -0.33
N ALA A 135 9.79 -0.16 0.12
CA ALA A 135 10.60 -1.23 0.68
C ALA A 135 11.41 -0.76 1.90
N ALA A 136 11.62 -1.67 2.83
CA ALA A 136 12.51 -1.46 3.98
C ALA A 136 13.68 -2.45 3.94
N PRO A 137 14.86 -2.08 4.46
CA PRO A 137 16.00 -3.01 4.53
C PRO A 137 15.64 -4.21 5.39
N ALA A 138 15.99 -5.41 4.90
CA ALA A 138 15.67 -6.68 5.57
C ALA A 138 16.54 -6.97 6.80
N GLU A 139 17.45 -6.08 7.16
CA GLU A 139 18.40 -6.19 8.28
C GLU A 139 18.82 -7.64 8.63
N ASP A 140 18.32 -8.25 9.72
CA ASP A 140 18.73 -9.56 10.21
C ASP A 140 17.66 -10.66 10.06
N PHE A 141 16.73 -10.53 9.13
CA PHE A 141 15.72 -11.58 8.93
C PHE A 141 16.32 -12.83 8.30
N CYS A 142 16.36 -13.92 9.07
CA CYS A 142 16.70 -15.25 8.60
C CYS A 142 15.41 -16.02 8.31
N LEU A 143 15.08 -16.19 7.03
CA LEU A 143 13.84 -16.81 6.60
C LEU A 143 13.99 -18.31 6.39
N TRP A 144 13.01 -19.07 6.88
CA TRP A 144 12.94 -20.52 6.71
C TRP A 144 11.63 -20.91 6.03
N ASN A 145 11.72 -21.81 5.10
CA ASN A 145 10.56 -22.51 4.56
C ASN A 145 10.36 -23.85 5.27
N ARG A 146 9.10 -24.24 5.51
CA ARG A 146 8.73 -25.56 6.00
C ARG A 146 7.85 -26.25 4.96
N CYS A 147 8.39 -27.27 4.30
CA CYS A 147 7.66 -28.05 3.31
C CYS A 147 7.74 -29.54 3.69
N ALA A 148 6.59 -30.21 3.74
CA ALA A 148 6.49 -31.64 4.09
C ALA A 148 7.21 -32.06 5.39
N GLY A 149 7.32 -31.15 6.36
CA GLY A 149 8.01 -31.39 7.64
C GLY A 149 9.51 -31.02 7.64
N GLU A 150 10.10 -30.79 6.49
CA GLU A 150 11.49 -30.35 6.35
C GLU A 150 11.63 -28.83 6.40
N LEU A 151 12.74 -28.35 6.98
CA LEU A 151 13.10 -26.95 7.08
C LEU A 151 14.23 -26.62 6.10
N THR A 152 14.03 -25.60 5.27
CA THR A 152 15.04 -25.09 4.34
C THR A 152 15.21 -23.60 4.55
N SER A 153 16.44 -23.11 4.68
CA SER A 153 16.73 -21.68 4.72
C SER A 153 16.51 -21.05 3.34
N LEU A 154 15.94 -19.83 3.30
CA LEU A 154 15.59 -19.16 2.05
C LEU A 154 16.62 -18.11 1.63
N ASN A 155 17.21 -17.40 2.58
CA ASN A 155 18.05 -16.22 2.31
C ASN A 155 19.41 -16.25 3.00
N PHE A 156 19.82 -17.40 3.54
CA PHE A 156 21.13 -17.54 4.18
C PHE A 156 21.58 -19.02 4.18
N ASP A 157 22.91 -19.24 4.28
CA ASP A 157 23.45 -20.57 4.50
C ASP A 157 23.50 -20.89 6.01
N TYR A 158 22.60 -21.76 6.48
CA TYR A 158 22.53 -22.10 7.89
C TYR A 158 23.69 -23.01 8.36
N LEU A 159 24.37 -23.68 7.43
CA LEU A 159 25.54 -24.51 7.72
C LEU A 159 26.82 -23.66 7.87
N ASN A 160 26.86 -22.51 7.20
CA ASN A 160 27.97 -21.58 7.25
C ASN A 160 27.49 -20.15 7.50
N ARG A 161 26.89 -19.96 8.67
CA ARG A 161 26.08 -18.76 8.99
C ARG A 161 26.85 -17.44 8.92
N GLY A 162 28.15 -17.42 9.22
CA GLY A 162 28.95 -16.21 9.25
C GLY A 162 28.45 -15.15 10.27
N ARG A 163 29.25 -14.11 10.48
CA ARG A 163 28.79 -12.94 11.22
C ARG A 163 28.11 -11.96 10.25
N ARG A 164 27.22 -11.10 10.73
CA ARG A 164 26.52 -10.10 9.92
C ARG A 164 27.49 -9.28 9.06
N GLN A 165 28.56 -8.80 9.65
CA GLN A 165 29.57 -8.00 8.96
C GLN A 165 30.41 -8.77 7.93
N ASP A 166 30.36 -10.09 7.92
CA ASP A 166 31.10 -10.96 6.99
C ASP A 166 30.18 -11.46 5.86
N ARG A 167 28.89 -11.15 5.93
CA ARG A 167 27.96 -11.48 4.83
C ARG A 167 28.28 -10.57 3.64
N PRO A 168 28.19 -11.09 2.40
CA PRO A 168 28.25 -10.21 1.24
C PRO A 168 27.23 -9.08 1.40
N ASP A 169 27.54 -7.90 0.88
CA ASP A 169 26.64 -6.74 0.84
C ASP A 169 25.39 -7.08 -0.04
N ASP A 170 24.67 -8.10 0.34
CA ASP A 170 23.38 -8.42 -0.26
C ASP A 170 22.40 -7.37 0.22
N ASP A 171 22.08 -6.46 -0.69
CA ASP A 171 21.12 -5.39 -0.49
C ASP A 171 19.71 -5.99 -0.54
N VAL A 172 19.32 -6.67 0.57
CA VAL A 172 18.05 -7.38 0.67
C VAL A 172 17.00 -6.46 1.25
N TRP A 173 15.87 -6.36 0.56
CA TRP A 173 14.75 -5.49 0.92
C TRP A 173 13.47 -6.26 1.14
N ILE A 174 12.63 -5.77 2.05
CA ILE A 174 11.28 -6.28 2.30
C ILE A 174 10.30 -5.31 1.65
N GLU A 175 9.46 -5.80 0.74
CA GLU A 175 8.31 -5.06 0.23
C GLU A 175 7.32 -4.81 1.38
N THR A 176 7.00 -3.54 1.65
CA THR A 176 6.19 -3.19 2.83
C THR A 176 4.69 -3.18 2.58
N GLY A 177 4.25 -3.38 1.33
CA GLY A 177 2.83 -3.30 0.99
C GLY A 177 2.21 -1.91 1.09
N SER A 178 2.93 -0.93 1.64
CA SER A 178 2.37 0.37 1.98
C SER A 178 1.87 1.15 0.77
N PHE A 179 2.72 1.27 -0.26
CA PHE A 179 2.34 1.95 -1.50
C PHE A 179 3.12 1.46 -2.72
N TYR A 180 2.50 1.66 -3.88
CA TYR A 180 3.06 1.37 -5.20
C TYR A 180 2.75 2.51 -6.17
N LEU A 181 3.68 2.84 -7.04
CA LEU A 181 3.43 3.67 -8.21
C LEU A 181 3.53 2.79 -9.45
N THR A 182 2.57 2.93 -10.37
CA THR A 182 2.51 2.10 -11.58
C THR A 182 1.97 2.90 -12.77
N ALA A 183 2.59 2.76 -13.93
CA ALA A 183 2.04 3.29 -15.17
C ALA A 183 0.77 2.51 -15.55
N VAL A 184 -0.32 3.23 -15.83
CA VAL A 184 -1.65 2.63 -16.04
C VAL A 184 -1.68 1.73 -17.28
N ASP A 185 -1.04 2.13 -18.37
CA ASP A 185 -0.95 1.34 -19.61
C ASP A 185 -0.21 0.02 -19.40
N GLY A 186 0.88 0.04 -18.66
CA GLY A 186 1.65 -1.14 -18.31
C GLY A 186 0.88 -2.07 -17.38
N LEU A 187 0.22 -1.55 -16.35
CA LEU A 187 -0.67 -2.31 -15.46
C LEU A 187 -1.77 -3.03 -16.27
N VAL A 188 -2.46 -2.32 -17.14
CA VAL A 188 -3.55 -2.90 -17.95
C VAL A 188 -3.02 -3.97 -18.92
N ARG A 189 -1.86 -3.72 -19.55
CA ARG A 189 -1.26 -4.67 -20.50
C ARG A 189 -0.73 -5.93 -19.85
N THR A 190 -0.11 -5.82 -18.67
CA THR A 190 0.58 -6.96 -18.00
C THR A 190 -0.28 -7.64 -16.95
N GLY A 191 -1.32 -6.98 -16.45
CA GLY A 191 -2.11 -7.45 -15.31
C GLY A 191 -1.35 -7.37 -13.98
N ASN A 192 -0.23 -6.64 -13.90
CA ASN A 192 0.63 -6.57 -12.73
C ASN A 192 1.00 -5.12 -12.41
N ARG A 193 0.93 -4.75 -11.12
CA ARG A 193 1.33 -3.41 -10.62
C ARG A 193 2.83 -3.16 -10.77
N LEU A 194 3.65 -4.22 -10.78
CA LEU A 194 5.09 -4.14 -11.01
C LEU A 194 5.42 -4.66 -12.41
N HIS A 195 5.89 -3.78 -13.26
CA HIS A 195 6.23 -4.07 -14.66
C HIS A 195 7.29 -3.12 -15.18
N GLY A 196 7.87 -3.44 -16.34
CA GLY A 196 8.89 -2.62 -17.00
C GLY A 196 10.13 -2.41 -16.16
N LYS A 197 10.66 -1.20 -16.12
CA LYS A 197 11.76 -0.83 -15.24
C LYS A 197 11.22 -0.56 -13.84
N ILE A 198 11.50 -1.48 -12.92
CA ILE A 198 11.01 -1.44 -11.54
C ILE A 198 12.02 -0.71 -10.66
N GLY A 199 11.54 0.19 -9.81
CA GLY A 199 12.31 0.80 -8.74
C GLY A 199 11.73 0.57 -7.37
N MET A 200 12.39 1.06 -6.34
CA MET A 200 11.87 1.05 -4.97
C MET A 200 12.06 2.40 -4.30
N GLN A 201 11.19 2.69 -3.34
CA GLN A 201 11.31 3.80 -2.41
C GLN A 201 11.67 3.25 -1.04
N PRO A 202 12.87 3.51 -0.53
CA PRO A 202 13.26 3.14 0.82
C PRO A 202 12.38 3.83 1.86
N VAL A 203 11.95 3.05 2.86
CA VAL A 203 11.24 3.51 4.06
C VAL A 203 11.91 2.93 5.32
N GLU A 204 11.57 3.47 6.47
CA GLU A 204 12.11 3.01 7.75
C GLU A 204 11.71 1.56 8.07
N PRO A 205 12.60 0.73 8.66
CA PRO A 205 12.36 -0.70 8.91
C PRO A 205 11.09 -0.97 9.72
N TRP A 206 10.73 -0.12 10.68
CA TRP A 206 9.53 -0.27 11.50
C TRP A 206 8.22 -0.01 10.74
N LYS A 207 8.26 0.37 9.47
CA LYS A 207 7.07 0.57 8.59
C LYS A 207 6.62 -0.70 7.87
N VAL A 208 7.26 -1.83 8.13
CA VAL A 208 6.86 -3.14 7.57
C VAL A 208 5.61 -3.73 8.21
N PHE A 209 5.17 -3.19 9.35
CA PHE A 209 4.02 -3.73 10.05
C PHE A 209 2.71 -3.32 9.39
N GLU A 210 1.81 -4.30 9.28
CA GLU A 210 0.49 -4.17 8.69
C GLU A 210 -0.61 -4.61 9.67
N ILE A 211 -1.83 -4.11 9.46
CA ILE A 211 -3.02 -4.46 10.24
C ILE A 211 -3.75 -5.60 9.54
N ASP A 212 -3.34 -6.83 9.82
CA ASP A 212 -4.00 -8.05 9.34
C ASP A 212 -4.62 -8.89 10.46
N SER A 213 -4.40 -8.50 11.71
CA SER A 213 -4.92 -9.16 12.90
C SER A 213 -5.19 -8.12 14.00
N PRO A 214 -5.96 -8.46 15.05
CA PRO A 214 -6.08 -7.59 16.23
C PRO A 214 -4.73 -7.22 16.84
N ALA A 215 -3.80 -8.17 16.93
CA ALA A 215 -2.44 -7.89 17.42
C ALA A 215 -1.67 -6.92 16.52
N GLY A 216 -1.86 -7.02 15.19
CA GLY A 216 -1.32 -6.05 14.23
C GLY A 216 -1.89 -4.64 14.43
N LEU A 217 -3.20 -4.54 14.75
CA LEU A 217 -3.84 -3.27 15.08
C LEU A 217 -3.22 -2.62 16.32
N ASP A 218 -3.04 -3.39 17.39
CA ASP A 218 -2.43 -2.90 18.62
C ASP A 218 -0.98 -2.47 18.38
N LEU A 219 -0.20 -3.28 17.66
CA LEU A 219 1.19 -2.99 17.32
C LEU A 219 1.31 -1.72 16.49
N CYS A 220 0.56 -1.62 15.39
CA CYS A 220 0.58 -0.42 14.54
C CYS A 220 0.13 0.83 15.31
N SER A 221 -0.85 0.71 16.22
CA SER A 221 -1.29 1.82 17.07
C SER A 221 -0.18 2.30 18.00
N ALA A 222 0.54 1.38 18.63
CA ALA A 222 1.67 1.70 19.50
C ALA A 222 2.83 2.35 18.73
N VAL A 223 3.21 1.77 17.58
CA VAL A 223 4.28 2.31 16.72
C VAL A 223 3.90 3.70 16.19
N PHE A 224 2.68 3.88 15.68
CA PHE A 224 2.21 5.17 15.20
C PHE A 224 2.27 6.24 16.31
N SER A 225 1.76 5.90 17.50
CA SER A 225 1.78 6.82 18.65
C SER A 225 3.19 7.24 19.04
N ALA A 226 4.15 6.31 18.99
CA ALA A 226 5.53 6.57 19.38
C ALA A 226 6.34 7.32 18.29
N LYS A 227 6.05 7.08 17.00
CA LYS A 227 6.89 7.54 15.89
C LYS A 227 6.26 8.63 15.04
N LEU A 228 4.93 8.61 14.86
CA LEU A 228 4.24 9.44 13.87
C LEU A 228 3.24 10.45 14.45
N ALA A 229 2.78 10.29 15.68
CA ALA A 229 1.72 11.13 16.24
C ALA A 229 2.03 12.64 16.23
N ASN A 230 3.29 13.03 16.30
CA ASN A 230 3.74 14.42 16.23
C ASN A 230 4.06 14.90 14.79
N ILE A 231 4.02 14.00 13.81
CA ILE A 231 4.42 14.25 12.41
C ILE A 231 3.21 14.17 11.48
N VAL A 232 2.38 13.14 11.67
CA VAL A 232 1.18 12.89 10.86
C VAL A 232 -0.04 13.37 11.64
N PRO A 233 -0.67 14.46 11.20
CA PRO A 233 -1.87 14.98 11.88
C PRO A 233 -3.07 14.04 11.67
N PRO A 234 -4.03 14.05 12.59
CA PRO A 234 -5.26 13.27 12.44
C PRO A 234 -6.01 13.60 11.15
N PRO A 235 -6.68 12.60 10.54
CA PRO A 235 -7.47 12.80 9.34
C PRO A 235 -8.63 13.78 9.56
N THR A 236 -8.88 14.64 8.60
CA THR A 236 -9.95 15.65 8.67
C THR A 236 -11.09 15.29 7.72
N LYS A 237 -12.34 15.35 8.26
CA LYS A 237 -13.53 15.23 7.42
C LYS A 237 -13.66 16.45 6.51
N GLN A 238 -14.14 16.21 5.31
CA GLN A 238 -14.56 17.29 4.40
C GLN A 238 -16.03 17.64 4.69
N LEU A 239 -16.34 18.93 4.73
CA LEU A 239 -17.69 19.44 4.89
C LEU A 239 -18.49 19.28 3.61
#